data_92f3f4c138dcbc4490dec13460a159c5
#
_entry.id   92f3f4c138dcbc4490dec13460a159c5
#
_cell.length_a   1.000
_cell.length_b   1.000
_cell.length_c   1.000
_cell.angle_alpha   90.00
_cell.angle_beta   90.00
_cell.angle_gamma   90.00
#
_symmetry.space_group_name_H-M   'P 1'
#
loop_
_entity.id
_entity.type
_entity.pdbx_description
1 polymer ?
#
loop_
_entity_poly.entity_id
_entity_poly.type
_entity_poly.pdbx_seq_one_letter_code
_entity_poly.pdbx_strand_id
1 'polypeptide(L)'
;NRCPHRGVRLSLGLNVGDQLKCQYHGWKYESGSGQCSFVPAHPGAKPSTACVRTFQCAEVDGVVFARLEAAGSGHKPNNTAPIDASVASNLRSQTVSLNAIEAAGLLQEAAALFAPVLGGSADKIQVLARVLIVDLTCAGLLDSVRLLVQPESDGRAVIHARLYSNRPISLQRKWTFIEILGKLFLPTKESTSSVAALPIRL
;
A
#
# COMPACT_ATOMS: atom_id res chain seq x y z
N ASN A 1 8.16 -5.08 -13.05
CA ASN A 1 6.88 -4.97 -13.77
C ASN A 1 7.10 -4.71 -15.28
N ARG A 2 8.17 -5.29 -15.87
CA ARG A 2 8.45 -5.17 -17.31
C ARG A 2 8.72 -6.54 -17.91
N CYS A 3 8.10 -6.81 -19.06
CA CYS A 3 8.36 -8.02 -19.83
C CYS A 3 9.79 -7.98 -20.41
N PRO A 4 10.63 -8.98 -20.17
CA PRO A 4 12.00 -9.01 -20.68
C PRO A 4 12.11 -8.96 -22.22
N HIS A 5 11.03 -9.34 -22.93
CA HIS A 5 11.02 -9.34 -24.40
C HIS A 5 11.02 -7.91 -24.97
N ARG A 6 10.04 -7.05 -24.59
CA ARG A 6 9.85 -5.70 -25.17
C ARG A 6 9.43 -4.66 -24.12
N GLY A 7 9.65 -4.88 -22.85
CA GLY A 7 9.45 -3.88 -21.80
C GLY A 7 8.01 -3.53 -21.45
N VAL A 8 7.00 -4.18 -22.02
CA VAL A 8 5.59 -3.94 -21.72
C VAL A 8 5.29 -4.32 -20.27
N ARG A 9 4.40 -3.58 -19.62
CA ARG A 9 4.02 -3.83 -18.22
C ARG A 9 3.35 -5.19 -18.07
N LEU A 10 3.93 -6.05 -17.23
CA LEU A 10 3.39 -7.37 -16.90
C LEU A 10 2.13 -7.31 -16.03
N SER A 11 1.92 -6.22 -15.30
CA SER A 11 0.68 -5.96 -14.55
C SER A 11 -0.56 -5.83 -15.45
N LEU A 12 -0.38 -5.63 -16.76
CA LEU A 12 -1.45 -5.66 -17.75
C LEU A 12 -1.63 -7.05 -18.37
N GLY A 13 -0.83 -8.02 -17.98
CA GLY A 13 -0.90 -9.40 -18.46
C GLY A 13 -2.05 -10.18 -17.84
N LEU A 14 -2.17 -11.43 -18.27
CA LEU A 14 -3.18 -12.36 -17.76
C LEU A 14 -2.55 -13.37 -16.82
N ASN A 15 -3.16 -13.55 -15.66
CA ASN A 15 -2.88 -14.70 -14.80
C ASN A 15 -3.56 -15.92 -15.41
N VAL A 16 -2.79 -16.93 -15.76
CA VAL A 16 -3.26 -18.18 -16.39
C VAL A 16 -2.85 -19.38 -15.53
N GLY A 17 -3.31 -19.41 -14.30
CA GLY A 17 -2.95 -20.39 -13.29
C GLY A 17 -1.55 -20.09 -12.70
N ASP A 18 -0.63 -21.02 -12.85
CA ASP A 18 0.74 -20.89 -12.33
C ASP A 18 1.65 -20.00 -13.17
N GLN A 19 1.12 -19.31 -14.16
CA GLN A 19 1.88 -18.53 -15.13
C GLN A 19 1.29 -17.13 -15.32
N LEU A 20 2.16 -16.16 -15.57
CA LEU A 20 1.79 -14.83 -16.02
C LEU A 20 2.01 -14.73 -17.54
N LYS A 21 0.93 -14.52 -18.30
CA LYS A 21 0.98 -14.31 -19.74
C LYS A 21 1.08 -12.83 -20.08
N CYS A 22 2.15 -12.44 -20.77
CA CYS A 22 2.30 -11.07 -21.27
C CYS A 22 1.23 -10.78 -22.34
N GLN A 23 0.53 -9.66 -22.21
CA GLN A 23 -0.57 -9.32 -23.15
C GLN A 23 -0.08 -8.96 -24.57
N TYR A 24 1.21 -8.55 -24.71
CA TYR A 24 1.71 -8.04 -26.01
C TYR A 24 2.01 -9.18 -26.99
N HIS A 25 2.91 -10.11 -26.64
CA HIS A 25 3.29 -11.21 -27.52
C HIS A 25 3.05 -12.60 -26.89
N GLY A 26 2.27 -12.70 -25.83
CA GLY A 26 1.84 -13.95 -25.24
C GLY A 26 2.93 -14.78 -24.55
N TRP A 27 4.12 -14.23 -24.31
CA TRP A 27 5.18 -14.92 -23.54
C TRP A 27 4.65 -15.27 -22.16
N LYS A 28 4.92 -16.48 -21.67
CA LYS A 28 4.51 -16.94 -20.36
C LYS A 28 5.69 -17.09 -19.43
N TYR A 29 5.49 -16.73 -18.17
CA TYR A 29 6.48 -16.77 -17.10
C TYR A 29 5.92 -17.55 -15.91
N GLU A 30 6.72 -18.46 -15.37
CA GLU A 30 6.38 -19.26 -14.19
C GLU A 30 6.25 -18.37 -12.94
N SER A 31 5.24 -18.60 -12.10
CA SER A 31 4.98 -17.81 -10.89
C SER A 31 6.10 -17.94 -9.84
N GLY A 32 6.66 -19.11 -9.65
CA GLY A 32 7.68 -19.35 -8.64
C GLY A 32 9.07 -18.85 -9.05
N SER A 33 9.53 -19.28 -10.23
CA SER A 33 10.88 -19.00 -10.72
C SER A 33 11.00 -17.71 -11.50
N GLY A 34 9.91 -17.23 -12.09
CA GLY A 34 9.90 -16.12 -13.05
C GLY A 34 10.49 -16.46 -14.41
N GLN A 35 10.89 -17.72 -14.63
CA GLN A 35 11.48 -18.15 -15.90
C GLN A 35 10.44 -18.15 -17.03
N CYS A 36 10.88 -17.80 -18.23
CA CYS A 36 10.04 -17.92 -19.41
C CYS A 36 9.79 -19.39 -19.72
N SER A 37 8.54 -19.81 -19.72
CA SER A 37 8.10 -21.19 -19.98
C SER A 37 7.55 -21.39 -21.39
N PHE A 38 7.14 -20.30 -22.07
CA PHE A 38 6.52 -20.41 -23.38
C PHE A 38 6.72 -19.13 -24.23
N VAL A 39 7.09 -19.35 -25.48
CA VAL A 39 7.23 -18.31 -26.52
C VAL A 39 6.35 -18.68 -27.69
N PRO A 40 5.25 -17.96 -28.00
CA PRO A 40 4.29 -18.36 -29.05
C PRO A 40 4.89 -18.48 -30.45
N ALA A 41 5.88 -17.62 -30.79
CA ALA A 41 6.57 -17.68 -32.09
C ALA A 41 7.40 -18.96 -32.30
N HIS A 42 7.73 -19.67 -31.21
CA HIS A 42 8.56 -20.88 -31.22
C HIS A 42 8.04 -21.91 -30.22
N PRO A 43 6.84 -22.45 -30.39
CA PRO A 43 6.17 -23.27 -29.37
C PRO A 43 6.88 -24.59 -29.05
N GLY A 44 7.75 -25.09 -29.93
CA GLY A 44 8.56 -26.31 -29.73
C GLY A 44 10.01 -26.03 -29.33
N ALA A 45 10.44 -24.79 -29.23
CA ALA A 45 11.82 -24.47 -28.85
C ALA A 45 12.01 -24.54 -27.32
N LYS A 46 13.27 -24.71 -26.88
CA LYS A 46 13.59 -24.50 -25.46
C LYS A 46 13.13 -23.11 -25.04
N PRO A 47 12.51 -22.99 -23.84
CA PRO A 47 12.12 -21.70 -23.30
C PRO A 47 13.30 -20.72 -23.31
N SER A 48 13.01 -19.46 -23.54
CA SER A 48 14.00 -18.40 -23.48
C SER A 48 14.66 -18.36 -22.08
N THR A 49 15.94 -18.00 -22.01
CA THR A 49 16.63 -17.72 -20.74
C THR A 49 16.13 -16.45 -20.06
N ALA A 50 15.20 -15.73 -20.70
CA ALA A 50 14.58 -14.56 -20.13
C ALA A 50 13.85 -14.89 -18.83
N CYS A 51 14.08 -14.08 -17.80
CA CYS A 51 13.50 -14.29 -16.49
C CYS A 51 12.92 -12.98 -15.95
N VAL A 52 11.81 -13.06 -15.26
CA VAL A 52 11.19 -11.96 -14.52
C VAL A 52 11.58 -12.10 -13.04
N ARG A 53 12.03 -11.01 -12.43
CA ARG A 53 12.31 -11.02 -10.99
C ARG A 53 11.00 -11.32 -10.22
N THR A 54 11.07 -12.31 -9.36
CA THR A 54 9.97 -12.70 -8.45
C THR A 54 10.19 -12.13 -7.05
N PHE A 55 9.12 -11.95 -6.32
CA PHE A 55 9.11 -11.45 -4.96
C PHE A 55 8.21 -12.32 -4.10
N GLN A 56 8.59 -12.51 -2.84
CA GLN A 56 7.71 -13.14 -1.88
C GLN A 56 6.52 -12.22 -1.60
N CYS A 57 5.32 -12.78 -1.65
CA CYS A 57 4.09 -12.08 -1.38
C CYS A 57 3.28 -12.84 -0.32
N ALA A 58 2.53 -12.10 0.47
CA ALA A 58 1.50 -12.63 1.37
C ALA A 58 0.25 -11.75 1.27
N GLU A 59 -0.91 -12.36 1.31
CA GLU A 59 -2.18 -11.65 1.42
C GLU A 59 -2.71 -11.81 2.85
N VAL A 60 -3.03 -10.68 3.49
CA VAL A 60 -3.67 -10.64 4.80
C VAL A 60 -4.79 -9.61 4.74
N ASP A 61 -6.00 -10.00 5.07
CA ASP A 61 -7.20 -9.15 5.08
C ASP A 61 -7.43 -8.39 3.76
N GLY A 62 -7.13 -9.00 2.62
CA GLY A 62 -7.27 -8.38 1.30
C GLY A 62 -6.23 -7.30 0.99
N VAL A 63 -5.14 -7.26 1.72
CA VAL A 63 -3.95 -6.46 1.44
C VAL A 63 -2.81 -7.38 1.03
N VAL A 64 -2.19 -7.08 -0.11
CA VAL A 64 -1.03 -7.83 -0.61
C VAL A 64 0.25 -7.14 -0.14
N PHE A 65 1.03 -7.86 0.65
CA PHE A 65 2.36 -7.46 1.08
C PHE A 65 3.40 -8.09 0.18
N ALA A 66 4.34 -7.33 -0.34
CA ALA A 66 5.45 -7.82 -1.14
C ALA A 66 6.79 -7.48 -0.47
N ARG A 67 7.70 -8.44 -0.46
CA ARG A 67 9.06 -8.26 0.03
C ARG A 67 9.97 -7.92 -1.14
N LEU A 68 10.65 -6.78 -1.10
CA LEU A 68 11.51 -6.31 -2.18
C LEU A 68 12.95 -6.89 -2.14
N GLU A 69 13.34 -7.52 -1.04
CA GLU A 69 14.63 -8.19 -0.90
C GLU A 69 14.64 -9.52 -1.66
N ALA A 70 15.85 -9.96 -2.06
CA ALA A 70 16.01 -11.22 -2.76
C ALA A 70 15.50 -12.41 -1.92
N ALA A 71 14.84 -13.37 -2.56
CA ALA A 71 14.37 -14.59 -1.94
C ALA A 71 15.56 -15.35 -1.32
N GLY A 72 15.63 -15.41 0.01
CA GLY A 72 16.73 -16.07 0.73
C GLY A 72 16.79 -15.77 2.23
N SER A 73 16.34 -14.61 2.67
CA SER A 73 16.25 -14.31 4.10
C SER A 73 14.89 -14.78 4.62
N GLY A 74 14.84 -15.91 5.29
CA GLY A 74 13.67 -16.69 5.70
C GLY A 74 12.58 -16.04 6.55
N HIS A 75 12.38 -14.72 6.46
CA HIS A 75 11.29 -14.04 7.14
C HIS A 75 10.08 -13.90 6.20
N LYS A 76 8.96 -14.50 6.56
CA LYS A 76 7.67 -14.17 5.93
C LYS A 76 7.37 -12.68 6.11
N PRO A 77 6.64 -12.02 5.16
CA PRO A 77 6.16 -10.66 5.37
C PRO A 77 5.48 -10.58 6.73
N ASN A 78 5.75 -9.52 7.49
CA ASN A 78 5.26 -9.38 8.87
C ASN A 78 3.79 -9.74 8.97
N ASN A 79 3.49 -10.72 9.83
CA ASN A 79 2.13 -11.10 10.16
C ASN A 79 1.44 -9.94 10.86
N THR A 80 0.70 -9.15 10.09
CA THR A 80 -0.35 -8.33 10.68
C THR A 80 -1.43 -9.30 11.14
N ALA A 81 -1.81 -9.24 12.42
CA ALA A 81 -2.93 -10.06 12.90
C ALA A 81 -4.17 -9.78 12.03
N PRO A 82 -4.92 -10.81 11.63
CA PRO A 82 -6.18 -10.61 10.92
C PRO A 82 -7.14 -9.76 11.76
N ILE A 83 -7.91 -8.92 11.10
CA ILE A 83 -8.99 -8.16 11.74
C ILE A 83 -10.29 -8.91 11.53
N ASP A 84 -10.91 -9.32 12.61
CA ASP A 84 -12.22 -10.00 12.56
C ASP A 84 -13.32 -8.97 12.24
N ALA A 85 -13.72 -8.95 10.99
CA ALA A 85 -14.79 -8.06 10.48
C ALA A 85 -15.53 -8.70 9.31
N SER A 86 -16.84 -8.53 9.27
CA SER A 86 -17.70 -9.09 8.20
C SER A 86 -17.66 -8.25 6.92
N VAL A 87 -17.28 -6.97 7.01
CA VAL A 87 -17.20 -6.04 5.88
C VAL A 87 -15.86 -5.30 5.93
N ALA A 88 -15.20 -5.25 4.79
CA ALA A 88 -14.00 -4.45 4.64
C ALA A 88 -14.06 -3.60 3.35
N SER A 89 -13.53 -2.38 3.40
CA SER A 89 -13.52 -1.47 2.26
C SER A 89 -12.19 -0.76 2.16
N ASN A 90 -11.55 -0.85 1.00
CA ASN A 90 -10.41 -0.01 0.69
C ASN A 90 -10.87 1.44 0.53
N LEU A 91 -10.09 2.34 1.08
CA LEU A 91 -10.26 3.77 0.92
C LEU A 91 -9.25 4.30 -0.10
N ARG A 92 -9.44 5.54 -0.54
CA ARG A 92 -8.52 6.15 -1.50
C ARG A 92 -7.15 6.32 -0.87
N SER A 93 -6.10 5.84 -1.55
CA SER A 93 -4.72 6.09 -1.15
C SER A 93 -4.35 7.56 -1.35
N GLN A 94 -3.51 8.09 -0.47
CA GLN A 94 -3.06 9.47 -0.51
C GLN A 94 -1.53 9.54 -0.45
N THR A 95 -0.92 10.25 -1.40
CA THR A 95 0.50 10.60 -1.34
C THR A 95 0.68 11.84 -0.47
N VAL A 96 1.68 11.82 0.41
CA VAL A 96 1.98 12.88 1.37
C VAL A 96 3.46 13.29 1.24
N SER A 97 3.76 14.58 1.48
CA SER A 97 5.12 15.14 1.41
C SER A 97 5.88 14.99 2.72
N LEU A 98 5.78 13.84 3.34
CA LEU A 98 6.53 13.43 4.53
C LEU A 98 7.14 12.06 4.26
N ASN A 99 8.28 11.76 4.87
CA ASN A 99 8.79 10.40 4.83
C ASN A 99 7.87 9.44 5.61
N ALA A 100 8.03 8.15 5.38
CA ALA A 100 7.10 7.16 5.91
C ALA A 100 7.08 7.08 7.44
N ILE A 101 8.20 7.35 8.11
CA ILE A 101 8.29 7.33 9.59
C ILE A 101 7.55 8.55 10.18
N GLU A 102 7.79 9.73 9.63
CA GLU A 102 7.09 10.97 10.03
C GLU A 102 5.58 10.86 9.80
N ALA A 103 5.18 10.35 8.62
CA ALA A 103 3.77 10.13 8.30
C ALA A 103 3.10 9.14 9.27
N ALA A 104 3.77 8.03 9.60
CA ALA A 104 3.26 7.06 10.57
C ALA A 104 3.16 7.65 11.98
N GLY A 105 4.14 8.45 12.43
CA GLY A 105 4.12 9.17 13.70
C GLY A 105 2.92 10.13 13.79
N LEU A 106 2.75 10.97 12.78
CA LEU A 106 1.63 11.91 12.73
C LEU A 106 0.26 11.24 12.76
N LEU A 107 0.12 10.09 12.08
CA LEU A 107 -1.13 9.30 12.12
C LEU A 107 -1.43 8.74 13.52
N GLN A 108 -0.41 8.38 14.29
CA GLN A 108 -0.56 7.92 15.66
C GLN A 108 -0.99 9.06 16.59
N GLU A 109 -0.32 10.22 16.50
CA GLU A 109 -0.64 11.41 17.29
C GLU A 109 -2.06 11.93 17.00
N ALA A 110 -2.47 11.89 15.74
CA ALA A 110 -3.77 12.35 15.28
C ALA A 110 -4.88 11.30 15.37
N ALA A 111 -4.65 10.15 15.97
CA ALA A 111 -5.58 9.00 16.00
C ALA A 111 -6.99 9.37 16.47
N ALA A 112 -7.11 10.26 17.46
CA ALA A 112 -8.39 10.72 18.00
C ALA A 112 -9.29 11.40 16.97
N LEU A 113 -8.72 12.00 15.90
CA LEU A 113 -9.49 12.63 14.83
C LEU A 113 -10.33 11.64 14.03
N PHE A 114 -9.97 10.34 14.05
CA PHE A 114 -10.67 9.29 13.33
C PHE A 114 -11.89 8.74 14.08
N ALA A 115 -12.17 9.21 15.29
CA ALA A 115 -13.31 8.76 16.09
C ALA A 115 -14.65 8.80 15.34
N PRO A 116 -15.00 9.86 14.56
CA PRO A 116 -16.25 9.88 13.80
C PRO A 116 -16.35 8.76 12.75
N VAL A 117 -15.21 8.36 12.17
CA VAL A 117 -15.14 7.26 11.19
C VAL A 117 -15.41 5.92 11.85
N LEU A 118 -14.89 5.74 13.07
CA LEU A 118 -15.05 4.52 13.87
C LEU A 118 -16.39 4.49 14.65
N GLY A 119 -17.16 5.58 14.60
CA GLY A 119 -18.48 5.67 15.24
C GLY A 119 -18.43 5.80 16.77
N GLY A 120 -17.30 6.26 17.30
CA GLY A 120 -17.05 6.42 18.74
C GLY A 120 -16.62 7.83 19.14
N SER A 121 -16.15 7.99 20.35
CA SER A 121 -15.58 9.22 20.90
C SER A 121 -14.05 9.18 20.90
N ALA A 122 -13.42 10.36 20.87
CA ALA A 122 -11.97 10.50 20.76
C ALA A 122 -11.19 9.82 21.89
N ASP A 123 -11.71 9.84 23.11
CA ASP A 123 -11.14 9.23 24.32
C ASP A 123 -11.12 7.69 24.29
N LYS A 124 -11.92 7.08 23.40
CA LYS A 124 -12.02 5.62 23.23
C LYS A 124 -11.17 5.06 22.10
N ILE A 125 -10.44 5.91 21.39
CA ILE A 125 -9.60 5.45 20.29
C ILE A 125 -8.35 4.76 20.87
N GLN A 126 -8.12 3.54 20.42
CA GLN A 126 -6.93 2.73 20.72
C GLN A 126 -6.06 2.65 19.48
N VAL A 127 -4.77 2.77 19.67
CA VAL A 127 -3.76 2.73 18.62
C VAL A 127 -2.85 1.53 18.84
N LEU A 128 -2.77 0.67 17.84
CA LEU A 128 -1.74 -0.36 17.75
C LEU A 128 -0.80 -0.02 16.60
N ALA A 129 0.34 0.57 16.93
CA ALA A 129 1.32 0.97 15.94
C ALA A 129 2.45 -0.06 15.80
N ARG A 130 2.83 -0.30 14.55
CA ARG A 130 4.04 -0.99 14.12
C ARG A 130 4.74 -0.06 13.13
N VAL A 131 6.01 -0.23 12.85
CA VAL A 131 6.84 0.76 12.14
C VAL A 131 6.13 1.54 11.03
N LEU A 132 5.43 0.86 10.11
CA LEU A 132 4.71 1.47 8.98
C LEU A 132 3.23 1.04 8.91
N ILE A 133 2.68 0.52 10.00
CA ILE A 133 1.28 0.08 10.08
C ILE A 133 0.69 0.68 11.35
N VAL A 134 -0.41 1.40 11.20
CA VAL A 134 -1.16 1.99 12.31
C VAL A 134 -2.58 1.44 12.26
N ASP A 135 -2.92 0.62 13.24
CA ASP A 135 -4.28 0.10 13.42
C ASP A 135 -5.00 0.97 14.45
N LEU A 136 -6.14 1.55 14.06
CA LEU A 136 -7.00 2.35 14.92
C LEU A 136 -8.28 1.56 15.20
N THR A 137 -8.61 1.39 16.46
CA THR A 137 -9.84 0.75 16.93
C THR A 137 -10.56 1.66 17.91
N CYS A 138 -11.86 1.47 18.09
CA CYS A 138 -12.61 2.17 19.14
C CYS A 138 -13.08 1.18 20.18
N ALA A 139 -12.74 1.42 21.45
CA ALA A 139 -13.11 0.54 22.55
C ALA A 139 -14.65 0.35 22.61
N GLY A 140 -15.06 -0.91 22.68
CA GLY A 140 -16.48 -1.30 22.69
C GLY A 140 -17.15 -1.34 21.32
N LEU A 141 -16.43 -1.05 20.24
CA LEU A 141 -16.91 -1.15 18.85
C LEU A 141 -16.02 -2.12 18.05
N LEU A 142 -16.63 -2.77 17.05
CA LEU A 142 -15.92 -3.70 16.16
C LEU A 142 -15.36 -3.01 14.90
N ASP A 143 -15.51 -1.69 14.82
CA ASP A 143 -15.00 -0.91 13.69
C ASP A 143 -13.53 -0.59 13.89
N SER A 144 -12.71 -0.78 12.85
CA SER A 144 -11.29 -0.48 12.87
C SER A 144 -10.82 0.07 11.53
N VAL A 145 -9.73 0.83 11.57
CA VAL A 145 -9.03 1.32 10.38
C VAL A 145 -7.59 0.86 10.42
N ARG A 146 -7.14 0.20 9.38
CA ARG A 146 -5.71 -0.08 9.15
C ARG A 146 -5.13 0.91 8.17
N LEU A 147 -4.11 1.60 8.61
CA LEU A 147 -3.32 2.56 7.83
C LEU A 147 -1.96 1.93 7.53
N LEU A 148 -1.64 1.82 6.25
CA LEU A 148 -0.39 1.26 5.76
C LEU A 148 0.40 2.39 5.11
N VAL A 149 1.58 2.67 5.62
CA VAL A 149 2.44 3.76 5.13
C VAL A 149 3.53 3.17 4.26
N GLN A 150 3.46 3.40 2.96
CA GLN A 150 4.44 2.92 1.99
C GLN A 150 5.46 4.02 1.69
N PRO A 151 6.76 3.79 1.92
CA PRO A 151 7.79 4.75 1.53
C PRO A 151 7.92 4.86 0.01
N GLU A 152 8.15 6.08 -0.49
CA GLU A 152 8.55 6.36 -1.87
C GLU A 152 10.01 6.79 -1.96
N SER A 153 10.59 6.73 -3.17
CA SER A 153 12.03 6.95 -3.40
C SER A 153 12.50 8.40 -3.21
N ASP A 154 11.58 9.36 -3.18
CA ASP A 154 11.85 10.80 -3.11
C ASP A 154 11.57 11.42 -1.74
N GLY A 155 11.54 10.59 -0.70
CA GLY A 155 11.28 11.05 0.67
C GLY A 155 9.79 11.32 0.96
N ARG A 156 8.90 10.96 0.03
CA ARG A 156 7.45 10.98 0.25
C ARG A 156 6.96 9.65 0.79
N ALA A 157 5.69 9.61 1.15
CA ALA A 157 5.01 8.36 1.48
C ALA A 157 3.63 8.29 0.81
N VAL A 158 3.14 7.05 0.63
CA VAL A 158 1.75 6.79 0.26
C VAL A 158 1.05 6.12 1.44
N ILE A 159 -0.07 6.70 1.86
CA ILE A 159 -0.93 6.14 2.90
C ILE A 159 -2.04 5.37 2.22
N HIS A 160 -2.08 4.07 2.45
CA HIS A 160 -3.18 3.20 2.09
C HIS A 160 -4.04 2.94 3.31
N ALA A 161 -5.35 3.00 3.16
CA ALA A 161 -6.26 2.80 4.27
C ALA A 161 -7.32 1.76 3.94
N ARG A 162 -7.62 0.92 4.93
CA ARG A 162 -8.69 -0.06 4.86
C ARG A 162 -9.55 0.04 6.11
N LEU A 163 -10.84 0.21 5.91
CA LEU A 163 -11.84 0.29 6.96
C LEU A 163 -12.49 -1.09 7.11
N TYR A 164 -12.58 -1.57 8.34
CA TYR A 164 -13.20 -2.84 8.74
C TYR A 164 -14.39 -2.55 9.64
N SER A 165 -15.48 -3.29 9.47
CA SER A 165 -16.71 -3.08 10.23
C SER A 165 -17.58 -4.34 10.20
N ASN A 166 -18.40 -4.53 11.24
CA ASN A 166 -19.48 -5.50 11.23
C ASN A 166 -20.83 -4.88 10.80
N ARG A 167 -20.78 -3.64 10.36
CA ARG A 167 -21.93 -2.88 9.81
C ARG A 167 -21.62 -2.42 8.38
N PRO A 168 -22.63 -2.16 7.54
CA PRO A 168 -22.41 -1.57 6.22
C PRO A 168 -21.61 -0.26 6.32
N ILE A 169 -20.58 -0.14 5.47
CA ILE A 169 -19.74 1.05 5.42
C ILE A 169 -20.37 2.07 4.47
N SER A 170 -20.96 3.12 5.04
CA SER A 170 -21.61 4.18 4.26
C SER A 170 -20.60 5.04 3.49
N LEU A 171 -21.06 5.65 2.40
CA LEU A 171 -20.27 6.65 1.66
C LEU A 171 -19.85 7.82 2.54
N GLN A 172 -20.73 8.28 3.43
CA GLN A 172 -20.44 9.37 4.36
C GLN A 172 -19.21 9.06 5.22
N ARG A 173 -19.12 7.84 5.79
CA ARG A 173 -17.95 7.42 6.59
C ARG A 173 -16.66 7.45 5.78
N LYS A 174 -16.73 7.01 4.52
CA LYS A 174 -15.57 7.04 3.61
C LYS A 174 -15.13 8.46 3.31
N TRP A 175 -16.07 9.37 3.07
CA TRP A 175 -15.78 10.79 2.83
C TRP A 175 -15.18 11.47 4.06
N THR A 176 -15.77 11.26 5.25
CA THR A 176 -15.24 11.78 6.51
C THR A 176 -13.78 11.34 6.72
N PHE A 177 -13.46 10.09 6.44
CA PHE A 177 -12.06 9.60 6.51
C PHE A 177 -11.15 10.38 5.56
N ILE A 178 -11.54 10.53 4.29
CA ILE A 178 -10.75 11.25 3.27
C ILE A 178 -10.53 12.70 3.66
N GLU A 179 -11.56 13.38 4.22
CA GLU A 179 -11.45 14.75 4.72
C GLU A 179 -10.44 14.87 5.87
N ILE A 180 -10.52 13.98 6.86
CA ILE A 180 -9.61 13.98 8.01
C ILE A 180 -8.18 13.79 7.50
N LEU A 181 -7.94 12.78 6.67
CA LEU A 181 -6.62 12.51 6.14
C LEU A 181 -6.11 13.68 5.28
N GLY A 182 -6.98 14.26 4.43
CA GLY A 182 -6.64 15.44 3.64
C GLY A 182 -6.23 16.63 4.50
N LYS A 183 -6.99 16.95 5.54
CA LYS A 183 -6.66 18.07 6.45
C LYS A 183 -5.37 17.84 7.23
N LEU A 184 -5.12 16.60 7.64
CA LEU A 184 -3.93 16.25 8.42
C LEU A 184 -2.63 16.46 7.62
N PHE A 185 -2.66 16.24 6.30
CA PHE A 185 -1.49 16.33 5.44
C PHE A 185 -1.51 17.52 4.46
N LEU A 186 -2.46 18.45 4.60
CA LEU A 186 -2.40 19.70 3.85
C LEU A 186 -1.22 20.54 4.37
N PRO A 187 -0.45 21.17 3.48
CA PRO A 187 0.56 22.14 3.91
C PRO A 187 -0.15 23.28 4.66
N THR A 188 0.18 23.49 5.92
CA THR A 188 -0.28 24.67 6.66
C THR A 188 0.28 25.91 5.97
N LYS A 189 -0.57 26.91 5.73
CA LYS A 189 -0.20 28.16 5.05
C LYS A 189 0.92 28.96 5.74
N GLU A 190 1.40 28.53 6.90
CA GLU A 190 2.41 29.22 7.70
C GLU A 190 3.86 28.89 7.34
N SER A 191 4.14 27.89 6.49
CA SER A 191 5.50 27.50 6.13
C SER A 191 6.09 28.27 4.92
N THR A 192 5.37 29.23 4.32
CA THR A 192 5.85 29.96 3.13
C THR A 192 6.41 31.35 3.42
N SER A 193 6.56 31.75 4.68
CA SER A 193 7.08 33.10 5.04
C SER A 193 8.45 33.07 5.73
N SER A 194 9.43 32.31 5.20
CA SER A 194 10.84 32.47 5.60
C SER A 194 11.79 31.94 4.52
N VAL A 195 11.72 32.53 3.34
CA VAL A 195 12.90 32.58 2.46
C VAL A 195 13.24 34.06 2.31
N ALA A 196 13.93 34.59 3.32
CA ALA A 196 14.59 35.89 3.22
C ALA A 196 15.66 35.78 2.13
N ALA A 197 15.51 36.60 1.10
CA ALA A 197 16.46 36.78 0.03
C ALA A 197 17.85 37.14 0.61
N LEU A 198 18.83 36.27 0.38
CA LEU A 198 20.24 36.64 0.53
C LEU A 198 20.63 37.53 -0.66
N PRO A 199 21.23 38.71 -0.42
CA PRO A 199 21.67 39.59 -1.50
C PRO A 199 22.86 38.96 -2.22
N ILE A 200 22.74 38.80 -3.51
CA ILE A 200 23.85 38.52 -4.43
C ILE A 200 24.73 39.78 -4.45
N ARG A 201 25.95 39.70 -3.88
CA ARG A 201 27.02 40.67 -4.18
C ARG A 201 27.78 40.18 -5.41
N LEU A 202 27.86 41.06 -6.39
CA LEU A 202 28.68 40.99 -7.58
C LEU A 202 30.18 40.89 -7.20
#